data_93dfcda9efda1acddebd500b3174fdfd
#
_entry.id   93dfcda9efda1acddebd500b3174fdfd
#
_cell.length_a   1.000
_cell.length_b   1.000
_cell.length_c   1.000
_cell.angle_alpha   90.00
_cell.angle_beta   90.00
_cell.angle_gamma   90.00
#
_symmetry.space_group_name_H-M   'P 1'
#
loop_
_entity.id
_entity.type
_entity.pdbx_description
1 polymer ?
#
loop_
_entity_poly.entity_id
_entity_poly.type
_entity_poly.pdbx_seq_one_letter_code
_entity_poly.pdbx_strand_id
1 'polypeptide(L)'
;MKLKPEEQIIFQVHLRSILLESETYCKLEEYIQHGQTTRLLHCIAVARLSYWAQCRLKIECDSRNLIRGALLHDFFLYDVKSERPEKHMRSHPRLALHNANSHFSLTDEEQDIIANHMWPLTISFPEYKSTVMVSLADKACAVFEFLHLQHRQSLIDAGFEAPSLHFVTRAAIRTLRILALAALMRP
;
A
#
# COMPACT_ATOMS: atom_id res chain seq x y z
N MET A 1 3.49 -6.47 14.91
CA MET A 1 2.12 -5.91 14.90
C MET A 1 1.16 -6.99 14.43
N LYS A 2 0.31 -7.51 15.32
CA LYS A 2 -0.62 -8.59 15.00
C LYS A 2 -2.05 -8.02 14.94
N LEU A 3 -2.74 -8.22 13.82
CA LEU A 3 -4.17 -7.98 13.67
C LEU A 3 -4.94 -9.14 14.30
N LYS A 4 -6.15 -8.87 14.81
CA LYS A 4 -7.08 -9.94 15.24
C LYS A 4 -7.61 -10.69 14.00
N PRO A 5 -8.14 -11.90 14.14
CA PRO A 5 -8.62 -12.69 13.00
C PRO A 5 -9.60 -11.93 12.09
N GLU A 6 -10.61 -11.25 12.69
CA GLU A 6 -11.59 -10.45 11.95
C GLU A 6 -10.95 -9.23 11.24
N GLU A 7 -10.02 -8.53 11.91
CA GLU A 7 -9.27 -7.42 11.32
C GLU A 7 -8.40 -7.90 10.15
N GLN A 8 -7.80 -9.09 10.28
CA GLN A 8 -7.00 -9.71 9.22
C GLN A 8 -7.84 -10.02 7.98
N ILE A 9 -9.07 -10.50 8.15
CA ILE A 9 -10.00 -10.77 7.05
C ILE A 9 -10.32 -9.47 6.30
N ILE A 10 -10.67 -8.40 7.01
CA ILE A 10 -10.98 -7.09 6.42
C ILE A 10 -9.77 -6.58 5.61
N PHE A 11 -8.58 -6.62 6.20
CA PHE A 11 -7.36 -6.20 5.51
C PHE A 11 -7.12 -7.00 4.22
N GLN A 12 -7.25 -8.33 4.29
CA GLN A 12 -7.04 -9.22 3.15
C GLN A 12 -8.06 -8.99 2.02
N VAL A 13 -9.31 -8.69 2.34
CA VAL A 13 -10.34 -8.38 1.33
C VAL A 13 -9.91 -7.16 0.51
N HIS A 14 -9.50 -6.07 1.16
CA HIS A 14 -9.10 -4.84 0.45
C HIS A 14 -7.78 -5.00 -0.29
N LEU A 15 -6.79 -5.68 0.29
CA LEU A 15 -5.53 -5.97 -0.39
C LEU A 15 -5.77 -6.80 -1.67
N ARG A 16 -6.56 -7.87 -1.57
CA ARG A 16 -6.88 -8.71 -2.72
C ARG A 16 -7.64 -7.95 -3.79
N SER A 17 -8.59 -7.11 -3.41
CA SER A 17 -9.35 -6.31 -4.39
C SER A 17 -8.41 -5.42 -5.22
N ILE A 18 -7.48 -4.70 -4.61
CA ILE A 18 -6.48 -3.89 -5.32
C ILE A 18 -5.59 -4.73 -6.25
N LEU A 19 -5.06 -5.87 -5.76
CA LEU A 19 -4.20 -6.74 -6.55
C LEU A 19 -4.91 -7.38 -7.75
N LEU A 20 -6.21 -7.67 -7.62
CA LEU A 20 -7.00 -8.29 -8.68
C LEU A 20 -7.49 -7.26 -9.71
N GLU A 21 -7.76 -6.02 -9.28
CA GLU A 21 -8.34 -4.96 -10.09
C GLU A 21 -7.32 -4.38 -11.10
N SER A 22 -6.02 -4.36 -10.78
CA SER A 22 -5.00 -3.76 -11.63
C SER A 22 -3.70 -4.57 -11.74
N GLU A 23 -3.38 -5.08 -12.94
CA GLU A 23 -2.05 -5.67 -13.23
C GLU A 23 -0.94 -4.63 -13.15
N THR A 24 -1.26 -3.40 -13.54
CA THR A 24 -0.30 -2.29 -13.50
C THR A 24 0.15 -1.99 -12.07
N TYR A 25 -0.77 -2.09 -11.10
CA TYR A 25 -0.42 -1.94 -9.68
C TYR A 25 0.57 -3.02 -9.21
N CYS A 26 0.43 -4.26 -9.69
CA CYS A 26 1.33 -5.36 -9.33
C CYS A 26 2.78 -5.14 -9.80
N LYS A 27 3.01 -4.26 -10.80
CA LYS A 27 4.37 -3.90 -11.25
C LYS A 27 5.16 -3.11 -10.20
N LEU A 28 4.52 -2.59 -9.15
CA LEU A 28 5.21 -1.97 -8.02
C LEU A 28 6.25 -2.90 -7.35
N GLU A 29 6.13 -4.21 -7.56
CA GLU A 29 7.11 -5.18 -7.10
C GLU A 29 8.46 -5.08 -7.83
N GLU A 30 8.48 -4.53 -9.03
CA GLU A 30 9.69 -4.38 -9.85
C GLU A 30 10.56 -3.19 -9.40
N TYR A 31 10.00 -2.28 -8.58
CA TYR A 31 10.66 -1.06 -8.13
C TYR A 31 11.07 -1.14 -6.66
N ILE A 32 12.35 -0.85 -6.39
CA ILE A 32 12.85 -0.75 -5.01
C ILE A 32 12.47 0.62 -4.44
N GLN A 33 11.88 0.60 -3.23
CA GLN A 33 11.50 1.82 -2.51
C GLN A 33 12.62 2.24 -1.54
N HIS A 34 12.90 1.42 -0.53
CA HIS A 34 13.93 1.66 0.47
C HIS A 34 14.75 0.40 0.73
N GLY A 35 16.08 0.51 0.78
CA GLY A 35 16.96 -0.63 1.04
C GLY A 35 16.76 -1.77 0.05
N GLN A 36 16.16 -2.87 0.50
CA GLN A 36 15.80 -4.04 -0.31
C GLN A 36 14.27 -4.21 -0.42
N THR A 37 13.48 -3.30 0.13
CA THR A 37 12.02 -3.36 0.12
C THR A 37 11.48 -2.86 -1.21
N THR A 38 10.64 -3.67 -1.87
CA THR A 38 9.94 -3.24 -3.08
C THR A 38 8.83 -2.24 -2.73
N ARG A 39 8.42 -1.43 -3.70
CA ARG A 39 7.35 -0.44 -3.50
C ARG A 39 6.02 -1.10 -3.14
N LEU A 40 5.72 -2.25 -3.73
CA LEU A 40 4.53 -3.03 -3.36
C LEU A 40 4.55 -3.43 -1.88
N LEU A 41 5.68 -3.96 -1.40
CA LEU A 41 5.82 -4.37 -0.01
C LEU A 41 5.75 -3.18 0.96
N HIS A 42 6.35 -2.06 0.59
CA HIS A 42 6.24 -0.82 1.34
C HIS A 42 4.78 -0.39 1.48
N CYS A 43 4.02 -0.31 0.38
CA CYS A 43 2.60 0.04 0.42
C CYS A 43 1.78 -0.91 1.31
N ILE A 44 2.04 -2.22 1.23
CA ILE A 44 1.39 -3.22 2.10
C ILE A 44 1.74 -2.99 3.57
N ALA A 45 3.01 -2.71 3.88
CA ALA A 45 3.47 -2.45 5.25
C ALA A 45 2.83 -1.18 5.83
N VAL A 46 2.77 -0.10 5.05
CA VAL A 46 2.13 1.17 5.43
C VAL A 46 0.64 0.96 5.68
N ALA A 47 -0.08 0.29 4.77
CA ALA A 47 -1.50 0.02 4.93
C ALA A 47 -1.78 -0.84 6.18
N ARG A 48 -0.96 -1.85 6.43
CA ARG A 48 -1.08 -2.72 7.59
C ARG A 48 -0.82 -1.98 8.91
N LEU A 49 0.22 -1.14 8.95
CA LEU A 49 0.54 -0.33 10.12
C LEU A 49 -0.56 0.68 10.41
N SER A 50 -1.05 1.39 9.38
CA SER A 50 -2.14 2.36 9.51
C SER A 50 -3.41 1.70 10.05
N TYR A 51 -3.82 0.58 9.47
CA TYR A 51 -5.02 -0.13 9.92
C TYR A 51 -4.87 -0.72 11.33
N TRP A 52 -3.71 -1.28 11.66
CA TRP A 52 -3.41 -1.74 13.02
C TRP A 52 -3.50 -0.58 14.02
N ALA A 53 -2.96 0.58 13.70
CA ALA A 53 -3.02 1.77 14.56
C ALA A 53 -4.46 2.26 14.72
N GLN A 54 -5.26 2.31 13.64
CA GLN A 54 -6.69 2.62 13.71
C GLN A 54 -7.41 1.73 14.72
N CYS A 55 -7.24 0.41 14.60
CA CYS A 55 -7.90 -0.55 15.48
C CYS A 55 -7.45 -0.42 16.95
N ARG A 56 -6.17 -0.16 17.20
CA ARG A 56 -5.62 -0.08 18.59
C ARG A 56 -5.91 1.24 19.26
N LEU A 57 -5.84 2.34 18.52
CA LEU A 57 -6.10 3.69 19.03
C LEU A 57 -7.58 4.09 18.93
N LYS A 58 -8.43 3.22 18.35
CA LYS A 58 -9.86 3.44 18.14
C LYS A 58 -10.15 4.77 17.41
N ILE A 59 -9.35 5.04 16.37
CA ILE A 59 -9.54 6.26 15.57
C ILE A 59 -10.72 6.06 14.64
N GLU A 60 -11.68 6.97 14.73
CA GLU A 60 -12.87 6.97 13.89
C GLU A 60 -12.54 7.49 12.49
N CYS A 61 -12.42 6.57 11.52
CA CYS A 61 -12.32 6.81 10.09
C CYS A 61 -12.77 5.53 9.35
N ASP A 62 -13.06 5.65 8.06
CA ASP A 62 -13.44 4.50 7.24
C ASP A 62 -12.24 3.58 6.99
N SER A 63 -12.34 2.32 7.45
CA SER A 63 -11.26 1.33 7.34
C SER A 63 -10.96 0.95 5.89
N ARG A 64 -11.99 0.94 5.02
CA ARG A 64 -11.81 0.65 3.59
C ARG A 64 -10.99 1.75 2.94
N ASN A 65 -11.37 3.02 3.14
CA ASN A 65 -10.68 4.16 2.56
C ASN A 65 -9.24 4.27 3.09
N LEU A 66 -9.05 4.06 4.40
CA LEU A 66 -7.72 4.03 5.01
C LEU A 66 -6.81 2.96 4.37
N ILE A 67 -7.30 1.70 4.27
CA ILE A 67 -6.50 0.59 3.74
C ILE A 67 -6.21 0.81 2.25
N ARG A 68 -7.24 1.15 1.45
CA ARG A 68 -7.08 1.33 0.00
C ARG A 68 -6.22 2.55 -0.34
N GLY A 69 -6.45 3.68 0.32
CA GLY A 69 -5.62 4.88 0.15
C GLY A 69 -4.15 4.61 0.51
N ALA A 70 -3.89 3.90 1.62
CA ALA A 70 -2.55 3.52 2.02
C ALA A 70 -1.90 2.51 1.05
N LEU A 71 -2.66 1.56 0.47
CA LEU A 71 -2.13 0.67 -0.56
C LEU A 71 -1.74 1.43 -1.83
N LEU A 72 -2.44 2.50 -2.17
CA LEU A 72 -2.28 3.25 -3.41
C LEU A 72 -1.38 4.50 -3.29
N HIS A 73 -0.95 4.89 -2.07
CA HIS A 73 -0.28 6.16 -1.84
C HIS A 73 0.98 6.39 -2.68
N ASP A 74 1.71 5.32 -2.99
CA ASP A 74 2.94 5.31 -3.79
C ASP A 74 2.78 4.58 -5.14
N PHE A 75 1.60 4.64 -5.76
CA PHE A 75 1.37 4.03 -7.06
C PHE A 75 1.99 4.83 -8.21
N PHE A 76 3.33 4.87 -8.26
CA PHE A 76 4.10 5.40 -9.38
C PHE A 76 5.10 4.37 -9.92
N LEU A 77 5.46 4.46 -11.22
CA LEU A 77 6.14 3.41 -11.98
C LEU A 77 7.45 3.92 -12.60
N TYR A 78 8.35 4.41 -11.77
CA TYR A 78 9.71 4.73 -12.17
C TYR A 78 10.71 4.38 -11.06
N ASP A 79 11.95 4.13 -11.42
CA ASP A 79 13.02 3.87 -10.45
C ASP A 79 13.57 5.19 -9.90
N VAL A 80 13.37 5.41 -8.59
CA VAL A 80 13.84 6.62 -7.88
C VAL A 80 15.37 6.78 -7.93
N LYS A 81 16.11 5.69 -8.09
CA LYS A 81 17.59 5.75 -8.13
C LYS A 81 18.13 6.20 -9.49
N SER A 82 17.50 5.75 -10.58
CA SER A 82 17.96 6.03 -11.95
C SER A 82 17.20 7.16 -12.64
N GLU A 83 15.92 7.36 -12.27
CA GLU A 83 14.99 8.26 -12.99
C GLU A 83 14.41 9.35 -12.09
N ARG A 84 15.01 9.63 -10.93
CA ARG A 84 14.46 10.55 -9.94
C ARG A 84 14.11 11.91 -10.54
N PRO A 85 12.82 12.26 -10.68
CA PRO A 85 12.40 13.56 -11.17
C PRO A 85 12.86 14.68 -10.22
N GLU A 86 13.11 15.87 -10.77
CA GLU A 86 13.25 17.05 -9.93
C GLU A 86 12.03 17.22 -9.02
N LYS A 87 12.26 17.54 -7.75
CA LYS A 87 11.20 17.70 -6.74
C LYS A 87 10.40 16.41 -6.48
N HIS A 88 11.03 15.25 -6.56
CA HIS A 88 10.39 13.92 -6.34
C HIS A 88 9.40 13.92 -5.17
N MET A 89 9.74 14.48 -4.01
CA MET A 89 8.86 14.54 -2.83
C MET A 89 7.52 15.25 -3.07
N ARG A 90 7.45 16.13 -4.08
CA ARG A 90 6.21 16.85 -4.46
C ARG A 90 5.54 16.25 -5.68
N SER A 91 6.29 15.59 -6.55
CA SER A 91 5.78 15.08 -7.82
C SER A 91 5.19 13.68 -7.71
N HIS A 92 5.81 12.78 -6.90
CA HIS A 92 5.32 11.41 -6.83
C HIS A 92 3.89 11.25 -6.26
N PRO A 93 3.40 12.04 -5.27
CA PRO A 93 2.01 11.91 -4.83
C PRO A 93 1.01 12.25 -5.93
N ARG A 94 1.32 13.26 -6.76
CA ARG A 94 0.48 13.64 -7.89
C ARG A 94 0.45 12.56 -8.96
N LEU A 95 1.60 11.95 -9.24
CA LEU A 95 1.69 10.86 -10.19
C LEU A 95 0.99 9.60 -9.66
N ALA A 96 1.15 9.29 -8.37
CA ALA A 96 0.44 8.19 -7.73
C ALA A 96 -1.08 8.39 -7.80
N LEU A 97 -1.57 9.60 -7.52
CA LEU A 97 -2.99 9.93 -7.65
C LEU A 97 -3.48 9.81 -9.09
N HIS A 98 -2.73 10.31 -10.07
CA HIS A 98 -3.06 10.17 -11.49
C HIS A 98 -3.18 8.69 -11.90
N ASN A 99 -2.20 7.87 -11.54
CA ASN A 99 -2.21 6.44 -11.83
C ASN A 99 -3.37 5.74 -11.12
N ALA A 100 -3.60 6.06 -9.84
CA ALA A 100 -4.69 5.46 -9.07
C ALA A 100 -6.06 5.79 -9.68
N ASN A 101 -6.32 7.05 -10.07
CA ASN A 101 -7.56 7.45 -10.76
C ASN A 101 -7.75 6.79 -12.14
N SER A 102 -6.65 6.40 -12.79
CA SER A 102 -6.71 5.72 -14.10
C SER A 102 -7.10 4.25 -13.99
N HIS A 103 -6.94 3.64 -12.80
CA HIS A 103 -7.14 2.21 -12.60
C HIS A 103 -8.23 1.87 -11.57
N PHE A 104 -8.61 2.82 -10.71
CA PHE A 104 -9.53 2.59 -9.60
C PHE A 104 -10.53 3.74 -9.48
N SER A 105 -11.75 3.42 -9.05
CA SER A 105 -12.70 4.43 -8.57
C SER A 105 -12.33 4.80 -7.14
N LEU A 106 -11.89 6.04 -6.92
CA LEU A 106 -11.43 6.54 -5.62
C LEU A 106 -12.50 7.41 -4.96
N THR A 107 -12.61 7.31 -3.64
CA THR A 107 -13.33 8.29 -2.81
C THR A 107 -12.47 9.54 -2.60
N ASP A 108 -13.10 10.65 -2.16
CA ASP A 108 -12.36 11.89 -1.84
C ASP A 108 -11.32 11.66 -0.74
N GLU A 109 -11.65 10.82 0.26
CA GLU A 109 -10.71 10.45 1.32
C GLU A 109 -9.51 9.62 0.81
N GLU A 110 -9.75 8.67 -0.11
CA GLU A 110 -8.66 7.92 -0.75
C GLU A 110 -7.76 8.85 -1.58
N GLN A 111 -8.34 9.82 -2.28
CA GLN A 111 -7.60 10.83 -3.05
C GLN A 111 -6.76 11.74 -2.14
N ASP A 112 -7.33 12.22 -1.02
CA ASP A 112 -6.59 13.02 -0.04
C ASP A 112 -5.42 12.24 0.56
N ILE A 113 -5.63 10.97 0.92
CA ILE A 113 -4.55 10.09 1.40
C ILE A 113 -3.41 10.04 0.39
N ILE A 114 -3.71 9.76 -0.87
CA ILE A 114 -2.69 9.62 -1.92
C ILE A 114 -2.00 10.96 -2.19
N ALA A 115 -2.75 12.06 -2.29
CA ALA A 115 -2.20 13.37 -2.62
C ALA A 115 -1.35 13.98 -1.49
N ASN A 116 -1.72 13.73 -0.23
CA ASN A 116 -1.21 14.45 0.93
C ASN A 116 -0.41 13.57 1.92
N HIS A 117 -0.09 12.30 1.55
CA HIS A 117 0.67 11.41 2.43
C HIS A 117 2.07 11.94 2.77
N MET A 118 2.64 12.85 1.96
CA MET A 118 3.95 13.45 2.25
C MET A 118 3.94 14.50 3.36
N TRP A 119 2.79 14.86 3.91
CA TRP A 119 2.75 15.71 5.10
C TRP A 119 3.53 15.05 6.27
N PRO A 120 4.24 15.81 7.14
CA PRO A 120 4.45 17.27 7.13
C PRO A 120 5.66 17.73 6.28
N LEU A 121 6.25 16.86 5.46
CA LEU A 121 7.41 17.19 4.62
C LEU A 121 7.02 18.10 3.43
N THR A 122 5.74 18.19 3.13
CA THR A 122 5.14 19.10 2.15
C THR A 122 4.15 20.05 2.84
N ILE A 123 3.87 21.19 2.18
CA ILE A 123 2.99 22.23 2.71
C ILE A 123 1.50 21.82 2.63
N SER A 124 1.18 20.83 1.78
CA SER A 124 -0.20 20.36 1.60
C SER A 124 -0.71 19.72 2.87
N PHE A 125 -1.80 20.26 3.43
CA PHE A 125 -2.36 19.81 4.71
C PHE A 125 -3.41 18.72 4.48
N PRO A 126 -3.39 17.62 5.25
CA PRO A 126 -4.39 16.56 5.20
C PRO A 126 -5.80 17.06 5.59
N GLU A 127 -6.82 16.65 4.83
CA GLU A 127 -8.23 16.95 5.16
C GLU A 127 -8.81 15.89 6.10
N TYR A 128 -8.33 14.64 6.02
CA TYR A 128 -8.85 13.51 6.78
C TYR A 128 -7.85 12.99 7.84
N LYS A 129 -8.38 12.46 8.94
CA LYS A 129 -7.57 11.81 10.00
C LYS A 129 -6.79 10.59 9.44
N SER A 130 -7.40 9.85 8.53
CA SER A 130 -6.78 8.72 7.83
C SER A 130 -5.53 9.14 7.06
N THR A 131 -5.53 10.30 6.43
CA THR A 131 -4.37 10.85 5.73
C THR A 131 -3.21 11.13 6.69
N VAL A 132 -3.49 11.71 7.86
CA VAL A 132 -2.47 11.91 8.89
C VAL A 132 -1.89 10.57 9.35
N MET A 133 -2.76 9.57 9.56
CA MET A 133 -2.33 8.24 9.99
C MET A 133 -1.42 7.56 8.96
N VAL A 134 -1.84 7.59 7.69
CA VAL A 134 -1.04 7.00 6.59
C VAL A 134 0.28 7.74 6.43
N SER A 135 0.26 9.07 6.51
CA SER A 135 1.46 9.90 6.46
C SER A 135 2.48 9.54 7.54
N LEU A 136 2.04 9.37 8.78
CA LEU A 136 2.92 8.96 9.89
C LEU A 136 3.41 7.52 9.75
N ALA A 137 2.52 6.61 9.32
CA ALA A 137 2.87 5.21 9.10
C ALA A 137 3.90 5.04 7.98
N ASP A 138 3.76 5.80 6.88
CA ASP A 138 4.71 5.82 5.78
C ASP A 138 6.12 6.21 6.25
N LYS A 139 6.25 7.33 7.00
CA LYS A 139 7.55 7.77 7.53
C LYS A 139 8.14 6.74 8.51
N ALA A 140 7.31 6.14 9.35
CA ALA A 140 7.76 5.08 10.25
C ALA A 140 8.27 3.86 9.46
N CYS A 141 7.53 3.39 8.44
CA CYS A 141 7.95 2.30 7.58
C CYS A 141 9.26 2.62 6.84
N ALA A 142 9.38 3.83 6.26
CA ALA A 142 10.59 4.26 5.57
C ALA A 142 11.82 4.23 6.49
N VAL A 143 11.70 4.69 7.75
CA VAL A 143 12.79 4.62 8.73
C VAL A 143 13.18 3.18 9.04
N PHE A 144 12.21 2.29 9.29
CA PHE A 144 12.48 0.87 9.56
C PHE A 144 13.13 0.17 8.38
N GLU A 145 12.69 0.45 7.16
CA GLU A 145 13.24 -0.12 5.93
C GLU A 145 14.65 0.39 5.66
N PHE A 146 14.91 1.68 5.91
CA PHE A 146 16.24 2.28 5.76
C PHE A 146 17.24 1.71 6.77
N LEU A 147 16.81 1.41 7.99
CA LEU A 147 17.64 0.78 9.03
C LEU A 147 17.75 -0.75 8.85
N HIS A 148 17.29 -1.32 7.74
CA HIS A 148 17.26 -2.76 7.47
C HIS A 148 16.49 -3.59 8.53
N LEU A 149 15.64 -2.94 9.32
CA LEU A 149 14.72 -3.60 10.23
C LEU A 149 13.54 -4.15 9.43
N GLN A 150 13.76 -5.30 8.79
CA GLN A 150 12.86 -5.83 7.76
C GLN A 150 11.45 -6.12 8.28
N HIS A 151 10.46 -5.69 7.54
CA HIS A 151 9.03 -6.04 7.69
C HIS A 151 8.70 -7.51 7.35
N ARG A 152 9.71 -8.38 7.30
CA ARG A 152 9.55 -9.78 6.94
C ARG A 152 8.39 -10.45 7.69
N GLN A 153 8.25 -10.16 8.99
CA GLN A 153 7.20 -10.72 9.82
C GLN A 153 5.80 -10.20 9.44
N SER A 154 5.70 -8.91 9.06
CA SER A 154 4.42 -8.33 8.63
C SER A 154 3.87 -8.97 7.36
N LEU A 155 4.74 -9.45 6.49
CA LEU A 155 4.36 -10.13 5.25
C LEU A 155 3.93 -11.58 5.52
N ILE A 156 4.66 -12.28 6.39
CA ILE A 156 4.28 -13.62 6.86
C ILE A 156 2.90 -13.56 7.53
N ASP A 157 2.69 -12.58 8.41
CA ASP A 157 1.41 -12.36 9.08
C ASP A 157 0.29 -11.93 8.12
N ALA A 158 0.64 -11.34 6.97
CA ALA A 158 -0.31 -11.04 5.90
C ALA A 158 -0.66 -12.27 5.03
N GLY A 159 -0.08 -13.44 5.34
CA GLY A 159 -0.32 -14.69 4.60
C GLY A 159 0.59 -14.85 3.38
N PHE A 160 1.68 -14.11 3.32
CA PHE A 160 2.75 -14.32 2.34
C PHE A 160 3.84 -15.17 3.00
N GLU A 161 3.91 -16.46 2.70
CA GLU A 161 5.01 -17.31 3.14
C GLU A 161 6.29 -16.93 2.39
N ALA A 162 7.37 -16.67 3.17
CA ALA A 162 8.66 -16.40 2.57
C ALA A 162 9.39 -17.71 2.23
N PRO A 163 9.66 -18.00 0.96
CA PRO A 163 11.01 -17.94 0.44
C PRO A 163 11.07 -17.29 -0.96
N SER A 164 12.03 -16.41 -1.16
CA SER A 164 12.27 -15.68 -2.40
C SER A 164 11.03 -14.94 -2.93
N LEU A 165 10.77 -13.81 -2.33
CA LEU A 165 9.60 -12.97 -2.53
C LEU A 165 9.34 -12.57 -4.00
N HIS A 166 10.38 -12.48 -4.84
CA HIS A 166 10.26 -12.19 -6.28
C HIS A 166 9.52 -13.25 -7.09
N PHE A 167 9.57 -14.52 -6.67
CA PHE A 167 8.91 -15.61 -7.40
C PHE A 167 7.51 -15.89 -6.86
N VAL A 168 7.32 -15.75 -5.56
CA VAL A 168 6.06 -16.10 -4.86
C VAL A 168 4.97 -15.07 -5.10
N THR A 169 5.30 -13.76 -5.15
CA THR A 169 4.28 -12.72 -5.39
C THR A 169 3.69 -12.83 -6.80
N ARG A 170 4.49 -13.03 -7.84
CA ARG A 170 3.98 -13.24 -9.20
C ARG A 170 3.13 -14.51 -9.32
N ALA A 171 3.57 -15.61 -8.71
CA ALA A 171 2.82 -16.86 -8.71
C ALA A 171 1.54 -16.77 -7.87
N ALA A 172 1.60 -16.15 -6.67
CA ALA A 172 0.44 -15.97 -5.79
C ALA A 172 -0.59 -15.02 -6.40
N ILE A 173 -0.18 -13.91 -7.01
CA ILE A 173 -1.07 -12.98 -7.72
C ILE A 173 -1.74 -13.68 -8.90
N ARG A 174 -0.99 -14.46 -9.68
CA ARG A 174 -1.52 -15.22 -10.80
C ARG A 174 -2.52 -16.30 -10.35
N THR A 175 -2.21 -17.01 -9.27
CA THR A 175 -3.08 -18.05 -8.68
C THR A 175 -4.35 -17.43 -8.07
N LEU A 176 -4.23 -16.31 -7.34
CA LEU A 176 -5.38 -15.57 -6.79
C LEU A 176 -6.30 -15.04 -7.88
N ARG A 177 -5.76 -14.56 -9.02
CA ARG A 177 -6.57 -14.16 -10.19
C ARG A 177 -7.34 -15.33 -10.77
N ILE A 178 -6.69 -16.47 -10.98
CA ILE A 178 -7.33 -17.68 -11.54
C ILE A 178 -8.44 -18.17 -10.61
N LEU A 179 -8.19 -18.19 -9.29
CA LEU A 179 -9.18 -18.62 -8.30
C LEU A 179 -10.36 -17.63 -8.18
N ALA A 180 -10.11 -16.32 -8.27
CA ALA A 180 -11.17 -15.32 -8.24
C ALA A 180 -12.03 -15.36 -9.52
N LEU A 181 -11.42 -15.52 -10.70
CA LEU A 181 -12.15 -15.71 -11.95
C LEU A 181 -12.97 -17.00 -11.93
N ALA A 182 -12.42 -18.09 -11.40
CA ALA A 182 -13.16 -19.36 -11.26
C ALA A 182 -14.33 -19.25 -10.26
N ALA A 183 -14.21 -18.43 -9.22
CA ALA A 183 -15.29 -18.19 -8.26
C ALA A 183 -16.41 -17.31 -8.82
N LEU A 184 -16.10 -16.36 -9.72
CA LEU A 184 -17.06 -15.50 -10.41
C LEU A 184 -17.79 -16.21 -11.57
N MET A 185 -17.25 -17.33 -12.06
CA MET A 185 -17.84 -18.13 -13.16
C MET A 185 -18.65 -19.34 -12.68
N ARG A 186 -18.87 -19.50 -11.37
CA ARG A 186 -19.80 -20.52 -10.85
C ARG A 186 -21.21 -19.98 -10.92
N PRO A 187 -22.15 -20.73 -11.58
CA PRO A 187 -23.55 -20.35 -11.69
C PRO A 187 -24.27 -20.32 -10.34
#